data_85e185f32e5546af38325b643432e274
#
_entry.id   85e185f32e5546af38325b643432e274
#
_cell.length_a   1.000
_cell.length_b   1.000
_cell.length_c   1.000
_cell.angle_alpha   90.00
_cell.angle_beta   90.00
_cell.angle_gamma   90.00
#
_symmetry.space_group_name_H-M   'P 1'
#
loop_
_entity.id
_entity.type
_entity.pdbx_description
1 polymer ?
#
loop_
_entity_poly.entity_id
_entity_poly.type
_entity_poly.pdbx_seq_one_letter_code
_entity_poly.pdbx_strand_id
1 'polypeptide(L)'
;MKPLRLLLFCLLPLPLWSEAQTAAACDSLGILRRAEFHNAPLATLDASAYESSPAAMLYRYPVSYSTLRLQGDLRSESRPILQPEGDGVLVGTFRADSYLRLDEQSVVTAGASYERGRTDNVRWNSTADYRLLRPFVLADSVGGDLSTEEYAFRGAYVRRDGRINYGIGINYRARHEFRQIDPRPHNIVNDLTGTIGAGFSTDRSLIALTARGRIYKQSQEVGFFDERGANTVEFLMTGLGNYFARYVGSEDQSLFYKGKGYALSLTAVPSRTCGWSALLQYERFSNRNIFSELNYAPAGRLVTQTLSGSVARRYERGGFAVEGSYELRQGFENVVDNGETADYRILGEFAMYRNRTLRLAAGGMVTWNRPQTDYTLAPSVGYFRTSADYPYPKRE
;
A
#
# COMPACT_ATOMS: atom_id res chain seq x y z
N MET A 1 34.62 20.39 5.67
CA MET A 1 33.48 21.10 5.09
C MET A 1 33.60 21.06 3.58
N LYS A 2 32.90 20.15 2.91
CA LYS A 2 32.78 20.13 1.43
C LYS A 2 31.32 20.43 1.09
N PRO A 3 31.02 21.36 0.17
CA PRO A 3 29.66 21.72 -0.15
C PRO A 3 28.96 20.60 -0.93
N LEU A 4 27.83 20.20 -0.40
CA LEU A 4 26.87 19.32 -1.04
C LEU A 4 26.33 20.02 -2.31
N ARG A 5 26.73 19.56 -3.48
CA ARG A 5 26.19 20.02 -4.75
C ARG A 5 24.77 19.49 -4.89
N LEU A 6 23.83 20.39 -4.69
CA LEU A 6 22.42 20.22 -5.04
C LEU A 6 22.38 20.00 -6.56
N LEU A 7 22.11 18.76 -6.97
CA LEU A 7 21.76 18.44 -8.34
C LEU A 7 20.31 18.93 -8.56
N LEU A 8 20.23 20.19 -9.01
CA LEU A 8 19.02 20.74 -9.59
C LEU A 8 18.77 19.98 -10.89
N PHE A 9 17.91 18.98 -10.84
CA PHE A 9 17.34 18.42 -12.06
C PHE A 9 16.49 19.53 -12.70
N CYS A 10 17.09 20.24 -13.66
CA CYS A 10 16.36 21.06 -14.61
C CYS A 10 15.34 20.13 -15.29
N LEU A 11 14.10 20.23 -14.90
CA LEU A 11 12.96 19.88 -15.74
C LEU A 11 13.07 20.78 -16.97
N LEU A 12 13.80 20.28 -17.98
CA LEU A 12 13.71 20.81 -19.32
C LEU A 12 12.23 20.75 -19.70
N PRO A 13 11.60 21.85 -20.09
CA PRO A 13 10.31 21.80 -20.72
C PRO A 13 10.54 21.08 -22.05
N LEU A 14 10.28 19.78 -22.08
CA LEU A 14 10.03 19.09 -23.32
C LEU A 14 8.88 19.87 -23.97
N PRO A 15 9.04 20.45 -25.15
CA PRO A 15 7.92 21.01 -25.86
C PRO A 15 7.00 19.84 -26.14
N LEU A 16 5.97 19.69 -25.32
CA LEU A 16 4.79 18.90 -25.62
C LEU A 16 4.10 19.61 -26.80
N TRP A 17 4.66 19.46 -27.96
CA TRP A 17 3.92 19.61 -29.20
C TRP A 17 2.98 18.41 -29.27
N SER A 18 2.03 18.39 -28.40
CA SER A 18 0.80 17.68 -28.56
C SER A 18 0.03 18.46 -29.61
N GLU A 19 0.18 18.07 -30.84
CA GLU A 19 -0.92 18.22 -31.79
C GLU A 19 -2.04 17.33 -31.28
N ALA A 20 -2.75 17.85 -30.27
CA ALA A 20 -4.02 17.32 -29.80
C ALA A 20 -5.06 17.64 -30.86
N GLN A 21 -4.92 17.01 -32.01
CA GLN A 21 -5.99 17.03 -33.01
C GLN A 21 -6.80 15.77 -32.84
N THR A 22 -8.10 16.02 -32.62
CA THR A 22 -9.24 15.11 -32.71
C THR A 22 -9.64 14.32 -31.46
N ALA A 23 -9.87 15.01 -30.36
CA ALA A 23 -10.88 14.58 -29.41
C ALA A 23 -12.02 15.61 -29.38
N ALA A 24 -12.51 16.02 -30.52
CA ALA A 24 -13.40 17.17 -30.69
C ALA A 24 -14.74 17.09 -29.93
N ALA A 25 -15.15 15.93 -29.44
CA ALA A 25 -16.36 15.78 -28.62
C ALA A 25 -16.12 15.99 -27.11
N CYS A 26 -14.89 15.82 -26.61
CA CYS A 26 -14.56 16.00 -25.19
C CYS A 26 -14.01 17.39 -24.86
N ASP A 27 -13.45 18.11 -25.81
CA ASP A 27 -12.85 19.43 -25.58
C ASP A 27 -13.87 20.55 -25.30
N SER A 28 -15.15 20.33 -25.55
CA SER A 28 -16.22 21.29 -25.23
C SER A 28 -16.61 21.28 -23.74
N LEU A 29 -16.14 20.33 -22.94
CA LEU A 29 -16.45 20.29 -21.51
C LEU A 29 -15.53 21.23 -20.75
N GLY A 30 -16.10 22.25 -20.12
CA GLY A 30 -15.37 23.14 -19.23
C GLY A 30 -14.71 22.40 -18.07
N ILE A 31 -13.65 22.99 -17.50
CA ILE A 31 -12.85 22.39 -16.41
C ILE A 31 -13.70 21.94 -15.20
N LEU A 32 -14.76 22.68 -14.87
CA LEU A 32 -15.68 22.31 -13.77
C LEU A 32 -16.38 20.99 -14.05
N ARG A 33 -16.84 20.77 -15.27
CA ARG A 33 -17.52 19.53 -15.64
C ARG A 33 -16.57 18.33 -15.68
N ARG A 34 -15.31 18.54 -16.05
CA ARG A 34 -14.25 17.52 -15.94
C ARG A 34 -13.99 17.15 -14.47
N ALA A 35 -13.93 18.17 -13.60
CA ALA A 35 -13.77 17.97 -12.16
C ALA A 35 -14.94 17.22 -11.55
N GLU A 36 -16.17 17.48 -11.98
CA GLU A 36 -17.36 16.75 -11.54
C GLU A 36 -17.29 15.25 -11.84
N PHE A 37 -16.84 14.87 -13.04
CA PHE A 37 -16.66 13.46 -13.37
C PHE A 37 -15.61 12.78 -12.50
N HIS A 38 -14.49 13.44 -12.23
CA HIS A 38 -13.41 12.90 -11.42
C HIS A 38 -13.75 12.81 -9.93
N ASN A 39 -14.49 13.78 -9.43
CA ASN A 39 -14.83 13.88 -8.01
C ASN A 39 -16.25 13.37 -7.69
N ALA A 40 -16.93 12.76 -8.66
CA ALA A 40 -18.27 12.23 -8.45
C ALA A 40 -18.27 11.22 -7.28
N PRO A 41 -19.02 11.49 -6.19
CA PRO A 41 -19.03 10.61 -5.02
C PRO A 41 -19.38 9.17 -5.36
N LEU A 42 -20.35 8.96 -6.27
CA LEU A 42 -20.77 7.64 -6.73
C LEU A 42 -19.66 6.81 -7.39
N ALA A 43 -18.60 7.48 -7.90
CA ALA A 43 -17.45 6.79 -8.49
C ALA A 43 -16.57 6.07 -7.45
N THR A 44 -16.75 6.35 -6.16
CA THR A 44 -16.03 5.65 -5.08
C THR A 44 -16.59 4.26 -4.81
N LEU A 45 -17.88 4.02 -5.12
CA LEU A 45 -18.53 2.74 -4.87
C LEU A 45 -17.90 1.56 -5.64
N ASP A 46 -17.39 1.80 -6.84
CA ASP A 46 -16.83 0.78 -7.72
C ASP A 46 -15.33 1.00 -8.02
N ALA A 47 -14.67 1.92 -7.30
CA ALA A 47 -13.27 2.29 -7.51
C ALA A 47 -12.33 1.09 -7.50
N SER A 48 -12.49 0.18 -6.52
CA SER A 48 -11.65 -1.00 -6.36
C SER A 48 -11.64 -1.90 -7.60
N ALA A 49 -12.77 -2.05 -8.28
CA ALA A 49 -12.86 -2.86 -9.49
C ALA A 49 -12.06 -2.26 -10.66
N TYR A 50 -12.09 -0.95 -10.83
CA TYR A 50 -11.30 -0.29 -11.88
C TYR A 50 -9.81 -0.24 -11.55
N GLU A 51 -9.45 0.00 -10.30
CA GLU A 51 -8.05 0.15 -9.86
C GLU A 51 -7.31 -1.18 -9.78
N SER A 52 -8.02 -2.29 -9.65
CA SER A 52 -7.43 -3.64 -9.60
C SER A 52 -6.85 -4.09 -10.94
N SER A 53 -7.35 -3.53 -12.07
CA SER A 53 -6.98 -3.96 -13.42
C SER A 53 -6.63 -2.79 -14.32
N PRO A 54 -5.40 -2.74 -14.89
CA PRO A 54 -5.10 -1.74 -15.92
C PRO A 54 -6.05 -1.85 -17.13
N ALA A 55 -6.48 -3.05 -17.51
CA ALA A 55 -7.42 -3.24 -18.63
C ALA A 55 -8.79 -2.57 -18.41
N ALA A 56 -9.20 -2.34 -17.15
CA ALA A 56 -10.46 -1.68 -16.81
C ALA A 56 -10.37 -0.15 -16.83
N MET A 57 -9.16 0.43 -16.80
CA MET A 57 -8.97 1.87 -16.70
C MET A 57 -9.56 2.65 -17.88
N LEU A 58 -9.69 2.05 -19.07
CA LEU A 58 -10.30 2.68 -20.23
C LEU A 58 -11.74 3.18 -19.96
N TYR A 59 -12.45 2.54 -19.06
CA TYR A 59 -13.86 2.82 -18.73
C TYR A 59 -14.03 3.67 -17.47
N ARG A 60 -12.93 4.06 -16.81
CA ARG A 60 -13.00 4.77 -15.53
C ARG A 60 -13.54 6.18 -15.66
N TYR A 61 -12.98 6.95 -16.62
CA TYR A 61 -13.35 8.32 -16.84
C TYR A 61 -13.56 8.59 -18.34
N PRO A 62 -14.60 9.39 -18.70
CA PRO A 62 -14.86 9.70 -20.10
C PRO A 62 -13.91 10.74 -20.68
N VAL A 63 -13.20 11.51 -19.83
CA VAL A 63 -12.37 12.65 -20.24
C VAL A 63 -10.99 12.60 -19.59
N SER A 64 -10.00 13.23 -20.25
CA SER A 64 -8.68 13.46 -19.69
C SER A 64 -8.73 14.48 -18.56
N TYR A 65 -8.00 14.20 -17.49
CA TYR A 65 -7.96 15.08 -16.32
C TYR A 65 -6.66 14.87 -15.54
N SER A 66 -6.08 15.96 -15.03
CA SER A 66 -4.94 15.93 -14.13
C SER A 66 -5.28 16.69 -12.87
N THR A 67 -4.82 16.18 -11.73
CA THR A 67 -5.02 16.79 -10.42
C THR A 67 -3.70 17.03 -9.73
N LEU A 68 -3.63 18.16 -9.03
CA LEU A 68 -2.62 18.45 -8.02
C LEU A 68 -3.33 18.56 -6.68
N ARG A 69 -2.85 17.83 -5.68
CA ARG A 69 -3.41 17.85 -4.34
C ARG A 69 -2.31 18.12 -3.33
N LEU A 70 -2.58 19.07 -2.44
CA LEU A 70 -1.82 19.30 -1.23
C LEU A 70 -2.72 18.94 -0.05
N GLN A 71 -2.26 18.07 0.84
CA GLN A 71 -3.02 17.59 1.98
C GLN A 71 -2.15 17.64 3.23
N GLY A 72 -2.73 18.02 4.35
CA GLY A 72 -2.15 17.92 5.68
C GLY A 72 -3.02 17.04 6.55
N ASP A 73 -2.45 16.03 7.19
CA ASP A 73 -3.13 15.15 8.13
C ASP A 73 -2.57 15.35 9.52
N LEU A 74 -3.44 15.65 10.47
CA LEU A 74 -3.11 15.81 11.88
C LEU A 74 -4.00 14.87 12.69
N ARG A 75 -3.37 14.01 13.48
CA ARG A 75 -4.03 13.17 14.50
C ARG A 75 -3.31 13.36 15.82
N SER A 76 -4.05 13.51 16.90
CA SER A 76 -3.51 13.54 18.25
C SER A 76 -4.44 12.76 19.16
N GLU A 77 -3.89 11.86 19.95
CA GLU A 77 -4.61 11.00 20.89
C GLU A 77 -4.02 11.21 22.29
N SER A 78 -4.85 11.26 23.32
CA SER A 78 -4.38 11.38 24.70
C SER A 78 -3.62 10.14 25.19
N ARG A 79 -3.87 9.00 24.57
CA ARG A 79 -3.16 7.72 24.74
C ARG A 79 -3.21 6.93 23.44
N PRO A 80 -2.12 6.27 23.04
CA PRO A 80 -2.13 5.46 21.83
C PRO A 80 -3.07 4.26 21.99
N ILE A 81 -3.92 4.03 21.01
CA ILE A 81 -4.72 2.80 20.93
C ILE A 81 -3.80 1.60 20.73
N LEU A 82 -2.78 1.76 19.90
CA LEU A 82 -1.72 0.79 19.67
C LEU A 82 -0.36 1.48 19.83
N GLN A 83 0.39 1.13 20.86
CA GLN A 83 1.71 1.71 21.11
C GLN A 83 2.67 1.68 19.91
N PRO A 84 2.70 0.62 19.08
CA PRO A 84 3.52 0.59 17.87
C PRO A 84 3.11 1.58 16.78
N GLU A 85 1.96 2.25 16.88
CA GLU A 85 1.46 3.22 15.92
C GLU A 85 1.48 4.67 16.44
N GLY A 86 1.98 4.86 17.68
CA GLY A 86 2.11 6.18 18.33
C GLY A 86 0.78 6.83 18.69
N ASP A 87 0.85 8.02 19.27
CA ASP A 87 -0.31 8.81 19.72
C ASP A 87 -0.51 10.12 18.97
N GLY A 88 0.42 10.49 18.10
CA GLY A 88 0.35 11.65 17.24
C GLY A 88 0.82 11.35 15.83
N VAL A 89 0.22 12.00 14.83
CA VAL A 89 0.65 11.96 13.45
C VAL A 89 0.51 13.35 12.85
N LEU A 90 1.58 13.85 12.27
CA LEU A 90 1.58 15.06 11.45
C LEU A 90 2.21 14.72 10.10
N VAL A 91 1.43 14.77 9.04
CA VAL A 91 1.88 14.39 7.69
C VAL A 91 1.44 15.43 6.68
N GLY A 92 2.37 15.88 5.85
CA GLY A 92 2.12 16.68 4.66
C GLY A 92 2.32 15.84 3.41
N THR A 93 1.35 15.84 2.51
CA THR A 93 1.38 15.09 1.26
C THR A 93 1.18 16.02 0.07
N PHE A 94 2.08 15.96 -0.91
CA PHE A 94 1.90 16.51 -2.24
C PHE A 94 1.67 15.37 -3.22
N ARG A 95 0.62 15.47 -4.05
CA ARG A 95 0.28 14.43 -5.01
C ARG A 95 -0.15 15.02 -6.35
N ALA A 96 0.40 14.48 -7.41
CA ALA A 96 0.02 14.76 -8.79
C ALA A 96 -0.48 13.48 -9.45
N ASP A 97 -1.66 13.52 -10.05
CA ASP A 97 -2.25 12.41 -10.77
C ASP A 97 -2.74 12.87 -12.12
N SER A 98 -2.54 12.04 -13.13
CA SER A 98 -2.97 12.30 -14.50
C SER A 98 -3.64 11.08 -15.09
N TYR A 99 -4.77 11.30 -15.74
CA TYR A 99 -5.49 10.34 -16.55
C TYR A 99 -5.67 10.95 -17.94
N LEU A 100 -4.97 10.40 -18.93
CA LEU A 100 -4.90 10.94 -20.28
C LEU A 100 -5.49 9.92 -21.26
N ARG A 101 -6.58 10.29 -21.89
CA ARG A 101 -7.09 9.58 -23.06
C ARG A 101 -6.31 10.03 -24.29
N LEU A 102 -5.52 9.14 -24.86
CA LEU A 102 -4.76 9.42 -26.06
C LEU A 102 -5.68 9.38 -27.29
N ASP A 103 -6.60 8.43 -27.29
CA ASP A 103 -7.64 8.23 -28.29
C ASP A 103 -8.85 7.49 -27.66
N GLU A 104 -9.81 7.05 -28.47
CA GLU A 104 -10.97 6.29 -28.00
C GLU A 104 -10.61 4.88 -27.49
N GLN A 105 -9.43 4.38 -27.82
CA GLN A 105 -8.99 3.02 -27.55
C GLN A 105 -7.84 2.95 -26.54
N SER A 106 -7.20 4.08 -26.22
CA SER A 106 -5.97 4.10 -25.44
C SER A 106 -6.00 5.13 -24.32
N VAL A 107 -5.53 4.73 -23.15
CA VAL A 107 -5.40 5.59 -21.95
C VAL A 107 -4.03 5.39 -21.34
N VAL A 108 -3.43 6.48 -20.89
CA VAL A 108 -2.26 6.51 -20.00
C VAL A 108 -2.66 7.11 -18.66
N THR A 109 -2.21 6.50 -17.58
CA THR A 109 -2.28 7.10 -16.25
C THR A 109 -0.88 7.26 -15.69
N ALA A 110 -0.66 8.35 -14.99
CA ALA A 110 0.59 8.60 -14.29
C ALA A 110 0.28 9.28 -12.95
N GLY A 111 1.09 9.00 -11.94
CA GLY A 111 0.97 9.69 -10.66
C GLY A 111 2.31 9.71 -9.94
N ALA A 112 2.52 10.78 -9.19
CA ALA A 112 3.65 10.95 -8.30
C ALA A 112 3.17 11.52 -6.98
N SER A 113 3.73 11.07 -5.87
CA SER A 113 3.49 11.68 -4.56
C SER A 113 4.77 11.80 -3.76
N TYR A 114 4.83 12.84 -2.96
CA TYR A 114 5.81 13.05 -1.91
C TYR A 114 5.08 13.24 -0.59
N GLU A 115 5.50 12.51 0.40
CA GLU A 115 4.98 12.59 1.76
C GLU A 115 6.13 12.84 2.73
N ARG A 116 5.92 13.77 3.65
CA ARG A 116 6.82 13.99 4.77
C ARG A 116 6.00 14.12 6.04
N GLY A 117 6.42 13.39 7.07
CA GLY A 117 5.68 13.36 8.31
C GLY A 117 6.47 12.94 9.51
N ARG A 118 5.77 12.98 10.65
CA ARG A 118 6.24 12.50 11.94
C ARG A 118 5.12 11.76 12.64
N THR A 119 5.48 10.64 13.26
CA THR A 119 4.60 9.89 14.17
C THR A 119 5.19 9.99 15.58
N ASP A 120 4.40 10.50 16.53
CA ASP A 120 4.86 10.79 17.88
C ASP A 120 4.70 9.58 18.78
N ASN A 121 5.62 9.42 19.76
CA ASN A 121 5.57 8.43 20.84
C ASN A 121 5.37 6.98 20.39
N VAL A 122 6.02 6.57 19.32
CA VAL A 122 6.01 5.18 18.86
C VAL A 122 6.83 4.31 19.82
N ARG A 123 6.22 3.27 20.41
CA ARG A 123 6.87 2.30 21.29
C ARG A 123 6.61 0.89 20.78
N TRP A 124 7.51 -0.03 21.09
CA TRP A 124 7.42 -1.43 20.66
C TRP A 124 7.37 -1.61 19.14
N ASN A 125 7.97 -0.66 18.43
CA ASN A 125 8.21 -0.72 17.00
C ASN A 125 9.33 0.23 16.59
N SER A 126 10.35 -0.32 15.95
CA SER A 126 11.45 0.42 15.32
C SER A 126 11.45 0.21 13.79
N THR A 127 10.48 -0.56 13.26
CA THR A 127 10.45 -1.03 11.88
C THR A 127 9.44 -0.24 11.06
N ALA A 128 9.86 0.26 9.88
CA ALA A 128 8.94 0.85 8.93
C ALA A 128 7.93 -0.18 8.41
N ASP A 129 6.80 0.30 7.90
CA ASP A 129 5.72 -0.55 7.41
C ASP A 129 5.21 -1.59 8.44
N TYR A 130 5.11 -1.17 9.71
CA TYR A 130 4.70 -2.03 10.83
C TYR A 130 3.51 -2.93 10.50
N ARG A 131 2.45 -2.39 9.89
CA ARG A 131 1.23 -3.16 9.57
C ARG A 131 1.47 -4.27 8.54
N LEU A 132 2.44 -4.09 7.65
CA LEU A 132 2.81 -5.09 6.65
C LEU A 132 3.65 -6.21 7.26
N LEU A 133 4.59 -5.86 8.15
CA LEU A 133 5.65 -6.76 8.62
C LEU A 133 5.34 -7.43 9.96
N ARG A 134 4.42 -6.86 10.78
CA ARG A 134 4.05 -7.47 12.07
C ARG A 134 3.62 -8.92 11.91
N PRO A 135 3.99 -9.85 12.81
CA PRO A 135 4.59 -9.59 14.11
C PRO A 135 6.11 -9.48 14.09
N PHE A 136 6.78 -9.81 12.99
CA PHE A 136 8.24 -9.84 12.90
C PHE A 136 8.82 -8.44 12.70
N VAL A 137 8.91 -7.68 13.76
CA VAL A 137 9.43 -6.31 13.77
C VAL A 137 10.47 -6.17 14.87
N LEU A 138 11.49 -5.33 14.65
CA LEU A 138 12.35 -4.88 15.73
C LEU A 138 11.57 -3.90 16.61
N ALA A 139 11.79 -3.97 17.90
CA ALA A 139 11.05 -3.23 18.89
C ALA A 139 11.89 -2.93 20.13
N ASP A 140 11.71 -1.74 20.68
CA ASP A 140 12.23 -1.31 21.96
C ASP A 140 11.14 -0.76 22.88
N SER A 141 11.43 -0.68 24.17
CA SER A 141 10.50 -0.15 25.17
C SER A 141 10.58 1.36 25.36
N VAL A 142 11.66 2.00 24.94
CA VAL A 142 11.91 3.44 25.09
C VAL A 142 10.98 4.21 24.16
N GLY A 143 11.00 3.87 22.89
CA GLY A 143 10.22 4.51 21.86
C GLY A 143 10.75 5.90 21.50
N GLY A 144 9.87 6.67 20.86
CA GLY A 144 10.14 8.05 20.44
C GLY A 144 9.45 8.40 19.14
N ASP A 145 9.78 9.58 18.62
CA ASP A 145 9.15 10.10 17.42
C ASP A 145 9.85 9.56 16.17
N LEU A 146 9.08 9.01 15.24
CA LEU A 146 9.55 8.54 13.94
C LEU A 146 9.30 9.60 12.87
N SER A 147 10.36 10.05 12.22
CA SER A 147 10.30 10.92 11.05
C SER A 147 10.25 10.09 9.78
N THR A 148 9.38 10.46 8.84
CA THR A 148 9.15 9.72 7.60
C THR A 148 9.25 10.62 6.39
N GLU A 149 9.90 10.12 5.33
CA GLU A 149 9.86 10.68 3.99
C GLU A 149 9.52 9.56 2.99
N GLU A 150 8.53 9.78 2.14
CA GLU A 150 8.12 8.79 1.16
C GLU A 150 7.94 9.40 -0.23
N TYR A 151 8.43 8.71 -1.23
CA TYR A 151 8.24 9.01 -2.64
C TYR A 151 7.50 7.83 -3.30
N ALA A 152 6.44 8.11 -4.02
CA ALA A 152 5.77 7.07 -4.79
C ALA A 152 5.49 7.52 -6.22
N PHE A 153 5.66 6.59 -7.15
CA PHE A 153 5.41 6.77 -8.57
C PHE A 153 4.53 5.65 -9.08
N ARG A 154 3.58 5.98 -9.95
CA ARG A 154 2.72 5.02 -10.59
C ARG A 154 2.51 5.36 -12.04
N GLY A 155 2.35 4.35 -12.86
CA GLY A 155 2.01 4.52 -14.27
C GLY A 155 1.27 3.31 -14.79
N ALA A 156 0.36 3.52 -15.72
CA ALA A 156 -0.27 2.43 -16.43
C ALA A 156 -0.64 2.87 -17.86
N TYR A 157 -0.64 1.90 -18.76
CA TYR A 157 -1.11 2.03 -20.12
C TYR A 157 -2.13 0.95 -20.40
N VAL A 158 -3.22 1.32 -21.04
CA VAL A 158 -4.24 0.40 -21.52
C VAL A 158 -4.59 0.70 -22.96
N ARG A 159 -4.82 -0.35 -23.74
CA ARG A 159 -5.31 -0.27 -25.09
C ARG A 159 -6.40 -1.31 -25.33
N ARG A 160 -7.41 -0.92 -26.10
CA ARG A 160 -8.44 -1.79 -26.64
C ARG A 160 -8.17 -2.04 -28.13
N ASP A 161 -8.21 -3.31 -28.52
CA ASP A 161 -8.19 -3.73 -29.92
C ASP A 161 -9.43 -4.60 -30.17
N GLY A 162 -10.38 -4.08 -30.94
CA GLY A 162 -11.68 -4.70 -31.12
C GLY A 162 -12.41 -4.91 -29.79
N ARG A 163 -12.56 -6.17 -29.39
CA ARG A 163 -13.20 -6.56 -28.10
C ARG A 163 -12.19 -6.91 -27.00
N ILE A 164 -10.90 -6.88 -27.29
CA ILE A 164 -9.85 -7.22 -26.34
C ILE A 164 -9.26 -5.94 -25.76
N ASN A 165 -9.23 -5.84 -24.44
CA ASN A 165 -8.52 -4.81 -23.69
C ASN A 165 -7.28 -5.43 -23.08
N TYR A 166 -6.14 -4.76 -23.18
CA TYR A 166 -4.93 -5.16 -22.48
C TYR A 166 -4.23 -3.95 -21.90
N GLY A 167 -3.57 -4.16 -20.76
CA GLY A 167 -2.89 -3.07 -20.10
C GLY A 167 -1.76 -3.56 -19.22
N ILE A 168 -0.84 -2.65 -18.97
CA ILE A 168 0.30 -2.85 -18.08
C ILE A 168 0.33 -1.71 -17.06
N GLY A 169 0.87 -1.98 -15.88
CA GLY A 169 1.02 -0.98 -14.84
C GLY A 169 2.25 -1.23 -14.00
N ILE A 170 2.77 -0.17 -13.42
CA ILE A 170 3.89 -0.18 -12.50
C ILE A 170 3.61 0.76 -11.35
N ASN A 171 3.99 0.35 -10.12
CA ASN A 171 4.01 1.22 -8.95
C ASN A 171 5.34 1.01 -8.23
N TYR A 172 5.97 2.10 -7.84
CA TYR A 172 7.20 2.10 -7.07
C TYR A 172 7.07 3.04 -5.89
N ARG A 173 7.51 2.61 -4.71
CA ARG A 173 7.53 3.39 -3.49
C ARG A 173 8.91 3.25 -2.85
N ALA A 174 9.49 4.39 -2.49
CA ALA A 174 10.69 4.50 -1.68
C ALA A 174 10.34 5.26 -0.39
N ARG A 175 10.64 4.67 0.77
CA ARG A 175 10.39 5.27 2.08
C ARG A 175 11.66 5.27 2.91
N HIS A 176 11.91 6.39 3.57
CA HIS A 176 12.92 6.57 4.58
C HIS A 176 12.23 6.91 5.90
N GLU A 177 12.55 6.16 6.96
CA GLU A 177 11.98 6.39 8.29
C GLU A 177 13.05 6.23 9.34
N PHE A 178 13.15 7.18 10.28
CA PHE A 178 14.20 7.21 11.27
C PHE A 178 13.77 7.90 12.58
N ARG A 179 14.51 7.59 13.67
CA ARG A 179 14.40 8.22 14.98
C ARG A 179 15.77 8.76 15.42
N GLN A 180 15.78 9.89 16.15
CA GLN A 180 17.01 10.55 16.60
C GLN A 180 17.39 10.18 18.05
N ILE A 181 16.55 9.50 18.79
CA ILE A 181 16.78 9.08 20.18
C ILE A 181 17.09 7.58 20.19
N ASP A 182 18.08 7.18 21.03
CA ASP A 182 18.48 5.77 21.18
C ASP A 182 17.36 4.89 21.76
N PRO A 183 17.20 3.70 21.19
CA PRO A 183 17.80 3.16 19.97
C PRO A 183 17.38 3.95 18.72
N ARG A 184 18.33 4.18 17.78
CA ARG A 184 18.08 4.98 16.57
C ARG A 184 17.84 4.10 15.36
N PRO A 185 16.61 3.68 15.09
CA PRO A 185 16.29 2.98 13.86
C PRO A 185 16.44 3.89 12.66
N HIS A 186 16.98 3.33 11.60
CA HIS A 186 17.11 3.92 10.28
C HIS A 186 16.61 2.90 9.25
N ASN A 187 15.47 3.18 8.65
CA ASN A 187 14.77 2.28 7.74
C ASN A 187 14.78 2.82 6.32
N ILE A 188 15.16 2.01 5.34
CA ILE A 188 15.07 2.31 3.92
C ILE A 188 14.23 1.23 3.26
N VAL A 189 13.10 1.63 2.70
CA VAL A 189 12.13 0.74 2.04
C VAL A 189 12.12 0.98 0.53
N ASN A 190 12.07 -0.11 -0.22
CA ASN A 190 11.81 -0.13 -1.66
C ASN A 190 10.72 -1.15 -1.95
N ASP A 191 9.64 -0.71 -2.59
CA ASP A 191 8.47 -1.53 -2.89
C ASP A 191 8.07 -1.33 -4.36
N LEU A 192 8.29 -2.36 -5.16
CA LEU A 192 8.01 -2.36 -6.59
C LEU A 192 6.90 -3.33 -6.91
N THR A 193 5.90 -2.88 -7.64
CA THR A 193 4.79 -3.69 -8.13
C THR A 193 4.63 -3.53 -9.63
N GLY A 194 4.64 -4.64 -10.36
CA GLY A 194 4.29 -4.72 -11.77
C GLY A 194 2.94 -5.40 -11.95
N THR A 195 2.14 -4.94 -12.90
CA THR A 195 0.78 -5.45 -13.15
C THR A 195 0.57 -5.62 -14.65
N ILE A 196 -0.04 -6.73 -15.05
CA ILE A 196 -0.51 -6.97 -16.42
C ILE A 196 -1.97 -7.40 -16.35
N GLY A 197 -2.78 -6.94 -17.29
CA GLY A 197 -4.20 -7.27 -17.35
C GLY A 197 -4.68 -7.42 -18.78
N ALA A 198 -5.58 -8.37 -18.99
CA ALA A 198 -6.27 -8.54 -20.24
C ALA A 198 -7.76 -8.81 -19.99
N GLY A 199 -8.62 -8.34 -20.87
CA GLY A 199 -10.05 -8.49 -20.72
C GLY A 199 -10.79 -8.50 -22.03
N PHE A 200 -12.02 -8.97 -21.97
CA PHE A 200 -12.95 -9.04 -23.08
C PHE A 200 -14.10 -8.08 -22.85
N SER A 201 -14.29 -7.17 -23.80
CA SER A 201 -15.36 -6.17 -23.79
C SER A 201 -16.57 -6.66 -24.56
N THR A 202 -17.72 -6.58 -23.90
CA THR A 202 -19.02 -6.66 -24.53
C THR A 202 -19.65 -5.28 -24.66
N ASP A 203 -20.80 -5.16 -25.29
CA ASP A 203 -21.53 -3.89 -25.39
C ASP A 203 -21.97 -3.32 -24.03
N ARG A 204 -22.01 -4.16 -22.98
CA ARG A 204 -22.49 -3.80 -21.64
C ARG A 204 -21.42 -3.79 -20.56
N SER A 205 -20.37 -4.61 -20.70
CA SER A 205 -19.37 -4.80 -19.66
C SER A 205 -18.03 -5.27 -20.22
N LEU A 206 -16.96 -4.99 -19.46
CA LEU A 206 -15.66 -5.61 -19.58
C LEU A 206 -15.51 -6.67 -18.50
N ILE A 207 -15.00 -7.84 -18.87
CA ILE A 207 -14.50 -8.84 -17.90
C ILE A 207 -12.98 -8.95 -18.13
N ALA A 208 -12.20 -8.76 -17.06
CA ALA A 208 -10.74 -8.75 -17.15
C ALA A 208 -10.10 -9.64 -16.10
N LEU A 209 -9.04 -10.34 -16.52
CA LEU A 209 -8.12 -11.07 -15.65
C LEU A 209 -6.83 -10.25 -15.52
N THR A 210 -6.31 -10.14 -14.29
CA THR A 210 -5.11 -9.37 -13.99
C THR A 210 -4.17 -10.17 -13.11
N ALA A 211 -2.88 -10.12 -13.46
CA ALA A 211 -1.80 -10.67 -12.64
C ALA A 211 -0.90 -9.52 -12.17
N ARG A 212 -0.51 -9.58 -10.89
CA ARG A 212 0.37 -8.61 -10.22
C ARG A 212 1.53 -9.32 -9.57
N GLY A 213 2.74 -8.79 -9.74
CA GLY A 213 3.94 -9.21 -9.04
C GLY A 213 4.46 -8.08 -8.15
N ARG A 214 4.94 -8.39 -6.94
CA ARG A 214 5.50 -7.44 -5.98
C ARG A 214 6.86 -7.88 -5.48
N ILE A 215 7.79 -6.94 -5.40
CA ILE A 215 9.11 -7.10 -4.77
C ILE A 215 9.23 -6.02 -3.71
N TYR A 216 9.44 -6.45 -2.46
CA TYR A 216 9.61 -5.59 -1.31
C TYR A 216 11.00 -5.81 -0.71
N LYS A 217 11.70 -4.72 -0.39
CA LYS A 217 12.97 -4.74 0.33
C LYS A 217 13.00 -3.63 1.35
N GLN A 218 13.37 -3.97 2.58
CA GLN A 218 13.68 -2.99 3.61
C GLN A 218 15.03 -3.33 4.22
N SER A 219 15.89 -2.33 4.35
CA SER A 219 17.05 -2.34 5.21
C SER A 219 16.69 -1.58 6.47
N GLN A 220 16.95 -2.16 7.61
CA GLN A 220 16.79 -1.53 8.91
C GLN A 220 18.10 -1.64 9.67
N GLU A 221 18.63 -0.50 10.08
CA GLU A 221 19.81 -0.38 10.94
C GLU A 221 19.36 0.28 12.25
N VAL A 222 19.82 -0.24 13.38
CA VAL A 222 19.54 0.33 14.70
C VAL A 222 20.86 0.63 15.37
N GLY A 223 21.17 1.90 15.55
CA GLY A 223 22.41 2.37 16.20
C GLY A 223 22.17 2.79 17.65
N PHE A 224 23.18 2.55 18.48
CA PHE A 224 23.24 2.97 19.88
C PHE A 224 24.41 3.92 20.08
N PHE A 225 24.15 5.16 20.46
CA PHE A 225 25.14 6.23 20.52
C PHE A 225 25.39 6.78 21.93
N ASP A 226 24.71 6.24 22.98
CA ASP A 226 24.94 6.66 24.34
C ASP A 226 26.27 6.11 24.89
N GLU A 227 27.23 6.99 25.10
CA GLU A 227 28.58 6.67 25.63
C GLU A 227 28.54 6.04 27.04
N ARG A 228 27.46 6.18 27.80
CA ARG A 228 27.30 5.61 29.13
C ARG A 228 26.87 4.14 29.15
N GLY A 229 26.77 3.55 27.97
CA GLY A 229 26.22 2.22 27.76
C GLY A 229 24.69 2.22 27.61
N ALA A 230 24.21 1.58 26.58
CA ALA A 230 22.78 1.51 26.32
C ALA A 230 22.08 0.66 27.39
N ASN A 231 21.24 1.29 28.22
CA ASN A 231 20.30 0.58 29.10
C ASN A 231 19.07 0.08 28.31
N THR A 232 19.10 0.16 27.00
CA THR A 232 17.99 -0.15 26.09
C THR A 232 18.34 -1.37 25.27
N VAL A 233 17.35 -2.19 25.01
CA VAL A 233 17.49 -3.47 24.29
C VAL A 233 16.48 -3.51 23.18
N GLU A 234 16.93 -3.92 22.00
CA GLU A 234 16.08 -4.23 20.85
C GLU A 234 15.70 -5.70 20.86
N PHE A 235 14.44 -5.96 20.54
CA PHE A 235 13.85 -7.30 20.45
C PHE A 235 13.32 -7.56 19.05
N LEU A 236 13.62 -8.70 18.46
CA LEU A 236 12.85 -9.16 17.29
C LEU A 236 11.57 -9.83 17.79
N MET A 237 10.45 -9.12 17.66
CA MET A 237 9.13 -9.62 18.03
C MET A 237 8.66 -10.73 17.11
N THR A 238 7.96 -11.72 17.66
CA THR A 238 7.41 -12.86 16.89
C THR A 238 5.89 -13.01 17.02
N GLY A 239 5.28 -12.23 17.91
CA GLY A 239 3.83 -12.14 18.06
C GLY A 239 3.34 -12.39 19.47
N LEU A 240 2.23 -11.72 19.84
CA LEU A 240 1.57 -11.82 21.15
C LEU A 240 2.54 -11.65 22.35
N GLY A 241 3.51 -10.73 22.19
CA GLY A 241 4.51 -10.44 23.21
C GLY A 241 5.67 -11.43 23.29
N ASN A 242 5.74 -12.40 22.37
CA ASN A 242 6.91 -13.27 22.23
C ASN A 242 7.96 -12.58 21.35
N TYR A 243 9.21 -12.96 21.56
CA TYR A 243 10.37 -12.48 20.80
C TYR A 243 11.43 -13.58 20.69
N PHE A 244 12.31 -13.44 19.73
CA PHE A 244 13.47 -14.32 19.59
C PHE A 244 14.53 -13.97 20.64
N ALA A 245 14.67 -14.82 21.66
CA ALA A 245 15.65 -14.63 22.74
C ALA A 245 17.10 -14.56 22.22
N ARG A 246 17.41 -15.24 21.11
CA ARG A 246 18.74 -15.22 20.47
C ARG A 246 19.10 -13.87 19.85
N TYR A 247 18.12 -13.03 19.55
CA TYR A 247 18.27 -11.74 18.86
C TYR A 247 17.87 -10.56 19.74
N VAL A 248 18.24 -10.65 21.00
CA VAL A 248 18.12 -9.55 21.95
C VAL A 248 19.48 -8.87 22.04
N GLY A 249 19.54 -7.58 21.77
CA GLY A 249 20.81 -6.86 21.76
C GLY A 249 20.69 -5.40 22.16
N SER A 250 21.81 -4.89 22.69
CA SER A 250 22.04 -3.47 22.99
C SER A 250 23.19 -2.90 22.15
N GLU A 251 23.65 -3.64 21.18
CA GLU A 251 24.65 -3.25 20.20
C GLU A 251 23.97 -2.96 18.86
N ASP A 252 24.68 -2.31 17.96
CA ASP A 252 24.19 -2.01 16.60
C ASP A 252 23.66 -3.27 15.91
N GLN A 253 22.46 -3.17 15.37
CA GLN A 253 21.78 -4.29 14.71
C GLN A 253 21.30 -3.90 13.33
N SER A 254 21.46 -4.82 12.38
CA SER A 254 20.93 -4.65 11.02
C SER A 254 20.07 -5.83 10.62
N LEU A 255 18.85 -5.52 10.18
CA LEU A 255 17.87 -6.49 9.73
C LEU A 255 17.40 -6.18 8.32
N PHE A 256 17.41 -7.18 7.46
CA PHE A 256 16.81 -7.09 6.13
C PHE A 256 15.47 -7.80 6.07
N TYR A 257 14.50 -7.11 5.47
CA TYR A 257 13.21 -7.67 5.09
C TYR A 257 13.18 -7.85 3.57
N LYS A 258 13.04 -9.09 3.12
CA LYS A 258 13.00 -9.44 1.69
C LYS A 258 11.67 -10.10 1.36
N GLY A 259 10.77 -9.32 0.75
CA GLY A 259 9.41 -9.71 0.42
C GLY A 259 9.21 -9.99 -1.07
N LYS A 260 8.39 -10.99 -1.37
CA LYS A 260 7.88 -11.28 -2.70
C LYS A 260 6.39 -11.59 -2.62
N GLY A 261 5.63 -11.07 -3.56
CA GLY A 261 4.20 -11.29 -3.61
C GLY A 261 3.68 -11.46 -5.02
N TYR A 262 2.50 -12.06 -5.12
CA TYR A 262 1.71 -12.08 -6.33
C TYR A 262 0.23 -11.94 -6.00
N ALA A 263 -0.53 -11.40 -6.93
CA ALA A 263 -1.98 -11.38 -6.86
C ALA A 263 -2.59 -11.73 -8.21
N LEU A 264 -3.75 -12.37 -8.16
CA LEU A 264 -4.60 -12.63 -9.31
C LEU A 264 -5.96 -12.02 -9.03
N SER A 265 -6.50 -11.28 -9.98
CA SER A 265 -7.83 -10.69 -9.85
C SER A 265 -8.68 -10.91 -11.09
N LEU A 266 -9.96 -11.22 -10.86
CA LEU A 266 -11.02 -11.24 -11.86
C LEU A 266 -11.89 -10.02 -11.60
N THR A 267 -12.04 -9.19 -12.62
CA THR A 267 -12.77 -7.92 -12.54
C THR A 267 -13.84 -7.88 -13.60
N ALA A 268 -15.03 -7.42 -13.23
CA ALA A 268 -16.09 -7.07 -14.15
C ALA A 268 -16.48 -5.61 -13.91
N VAL A 269 -16.51 -4.79 -14.96
CA VAL A 269 -16.94 -3.38 -14.88
C VAL A 269 -17.88 -3.05 -16.02
N PRO A 270 -18.86 -2.13 -15.82
CA PRO A 270 -19.75 -1.74 -16.88
C PRO A 270 -19.00 -0.93 -17.95
N SER A 271 -19.36 -1.11 -19.21
CA SER A 271 -18.85 -0.29 -20.34
C SER A 271 -19.46 1.12 -20.34
N ARG A 272 -20.50 1.34 -19.51
CA ARG A 272 -21.19 2.64 -19.33
C ARG A 272 -20.99 3.12 -17.89
N THR A 273 -21.38 4.35 -17.63
CA THR A 273 -21.26 4.99 -16.32
C THR A 273 -22.04 4.28 -15.22
N CYS A 274 -23.15 3.64 -15.55
CA CYS A 274 -24.03 2.91 -14.62
C CYS A 274 -24.03 1.42 -14.93
N GLY A 275 -24.16 0.61 -13.90
CA GLY A 275 -24.20 -0.85 -14.04
C GLY A 275 -23.62 -1.59 -12.84
N TRP A 276 -23.42 -2.88 -13.02
CA TRP A 276 -22.79 -3.75 -12.04
C TRP A 276 -21.28 -3.75 -12.22
N SER A 277 -20.56 -3.65 -11.11
CA SER A 277 -19.12 -3.93 -11.03
C SER A 277 -18.85 -5.01 -10.00
N ALA A 278 -17.87 -5.84 -10.24
CA ALA A 278 -17.45 -6.90 -9.35
C ALA A 278 -15.93 -7.09 -9.41
N LEU A 279 -15.35 -7.45 -8.28
CA LEU A 279 -13.94 -7.80 -8.12
C LEU A 279 -13.84 -9.05 -7.26
N LEU A 280 -13.03 -10.00 -7.69
CA LEU A 280 -12.53 -11.10 -6.86
C LEU A 280 -11.01 -11.13 -6.98
N GLN A 281 -10.29 -11.06 -5.86
CA GLN A 281 -8.83 -11.03 -5.83
C GLN A 281 -8.28 -11.98 -4.78
N TYR A 282 -7.27 -12.75 -5.18
CA TYR A 282 -6.40 -13.48 -4.27
C TYR A 282 -5.01 -12.89 -4.31
N GLU A 283 -4.43 -12.62 -3.14
CA GLU A 283 -3.07 -12.14 -3.00
C GLU A 283 -2.29 -13.01 -2.03
N ARG A 284 -1.03 -13.27 -2.34
CA ARG A 284 -0.07 -13.89 -1.43
C ARG A 284 1.20 -13.05 -1.38
N PHE A 285 1.62 -12.71 -0.17
CA PHE A 285 2.88 -12.02 0.11
C PHE A 285 3.69 -12.82 1.10
N SER A 286 4.97 -13.02 0.83
CA SER A 286 5.90 -13.71 1.72
C SER A 286 7.11 -12.84 1.96
N ASN A 287 7.43 -12.57 3.22
CA ASN A 287 8.57 -11.78 3.65
C ASN A 287 9.51 -12.62 4.52
N ARG A 288 10.82 -12.51 4.32
CA ARG A 288 11.87 -13.15 5.13
C ARG A 288 12.63 -12.09 5.89
N ASN A 289 12.97 -12.40 7.14
CA ASN A 289 13.75 -11.56 8.04
C ASN A 289 15.15 -12.16 8.17
N ILE A 290 16.18 -11.36 7.92
CA ILE A 290 17.57 -11.81 7.81
C ILE A 290 18.44 -10.83 8.60
N PHE A 291 19.15 -11.30 9.63
CA PHE A 291 20.15 -10.51 10.35
C PHE A 291 21.45 -10.45 9.57
N SER A 292 21.92 -9.27 9.20
CA SER A 292 23.15 -9.10 8.43
C SER A 292 24.42 -9.35 9.26
N GLU A 293 24.43 -8.89 10.50
CA GLU A 293 25.57 -8.98 11.41
C GLU A 293 25.84 -10.42 11.88
N LEU A 294 24.81 -11.25 11.86
CA LEU A 294 24.94 -12.67 12.16
C LEU A 294 25.14 -13.51 10.89
N ASN A 295 26.08 -13.13 10.01
CA ASN A 295 26.36 -13.83 8.76
C ASN A 295 25.09 -14.14 7.94
N TYR A 296 24.17 -13.16 7.84
CA TYR A 296 22.88 -13.28 7.14
C TYR A 296 21.97 -14.37 7.70
N ALA A 297 21.98 -14.58 9.03
CA ALA A 297 21.12 -15.56 9.69
C ALA A 297 19.63 -15.35 9.37
N PRO A 298 18.94 -16.34 8.79
CA PRO A 298 17.51 -16.23 8.50
C PRO A 298 16.70 -16.43 9.78
N ALA A 299 16.13 -15.35 10.34
CA ALA A 299 15.36 -15.40 11.58
C ALA A 299 13.99 -16.06 11.40
N GLY A 300 13.26 -15.67 10.37
CA GLY A 300 11.93 -16.19 10.14
C GLY A 300 11.31 -15.74 8.83
N ARG A 301 10.08 -16.15 8.63
CA ARG A 301 9.28 -15.84 7.44
C ARG A 301 7.83 -15.54 7.80
N LEU A 302 7.31 -14.46 7.29
CA LEU A 302 5.90 -14.12 7.35
C LEU A 302 5.24 -14.42 6.00
N VAL A 303 4.11 -15.12 6.03
CA VAL A 303 3.27 -15.35 4.84
C VAL A 303 1.89 -14.78 5.10
N THR A 304 1.47 -13.85 4.26
CA THR A 304 0.12 -13.27 4.27
C THR A 304 -0.62 -13.72 3.03
N GLN A 305 -1.81 -14.24 3.20
CA GLN A 305 -2.72 -14.63 2.13
C GLN A 305 -4.04 -13.87 2.33
N THR A 306 -4.50 -13.21 1.28
CA THR A 306 -5.73 -12.42 1.33
C THR A 306 -6.64 -12.81 0.18
N LEU A 307 -7.87 -13.19 0.50
CA LEU A 307 -8.95 -13.30 -0.45
C LEU A 307 -9.88 -12.11 -0.23
N SER A 308 -10.11 -11.32 -1.26
CA SER A 308 -11.01 -10.16 -1.20
C SER A 308 -11.97 -10.15 -2.37
N GLY A 309 -13.13 -9.59 -2.16
CA GLY A 309 -14.13 -9.42 -3.19
C GLY A 309 -15.02 -8.22 -2.92
N SER A 310 -15.51 -7.62 -3.98
CA SER A 310 -16.50 -6.55 -3.91
C SER A 310 -17.51 -6.68 -5.04
N VAL A 311 -18.73 -6.28 -4.76
CA VAL A 311 -19.80 -6.13 -5.75
C VAL A 311 -20.44 -4.77 -5.50
N ALA A 312 -20.57 -3.99 -6.56
CA ALA A 312 -21.25 -2.69 -6.48
C ALA A 312 -22.23 -2.54 -7.64
N ARG A 313 -23.25 -1.76 -7.43
CA ARG A 313 -24.16 -1.33 -8.47
C ARG A 313 -24.32 0.18 -8.42
N ARG A 314 -24.08 0.81 -9.55
CA ARG A 314 -24.23 2.25 -9.72
C ARG A 314 -25.42 2.58 -10.62
N TYR A 315 -26.23 3.50 -10.14
CA TYR A 315 -27.32 4.14 -10.85
C TYR A 315 -26.95 5.61 -11.13
N GLU A 316 -27.77 6.35 -11.83
CA GLU A 316 -27.52 7.77 -12.13
C GLU A 316 -27.41 8.65 -10.88
N ARG A 317 -28.23 8.39 -9.86
CA ARG A 317 -28.30 9.20 -8.64
C ARG A 317 -28.04 8.43 -7.37
N GLY A 318 -27.54 7.23 -7.47
CA GLY A 318 -27.28 6.41 -6.30
C GLY A 318 -26.59 5.12 -6.63
N GLY A 319 -26.35 4.32 -5.60
CA GLY A 319 -25.76 3.00 -5.74
C GLY A 319 -25.52 2.36 -4.40
N PHE A 320 -25.02 1.14 -4.44
CA PHE A 320 -24.56 0.43 -3.25
C PHE A 320 -23.35 -0.41 -3.58
N ALA A 321 -22.58 -0.73 -2.55
CA ALA A 321 -21.45 -1.63 -2.62
C ALA A 321 -21.44 -2.56 -1.41
N VAL A 322 -21.01 -3.80 -1.64
CA VAL A 322 -20.72 -4.79 -0.61
C VAL A 322 -19.32 -5.28 -0.87
N GLU A 323 -18.49 -5.31 0.16
CA GLU A 323 -17.12 -5.78 0.08
C GLU A 323 -16.79 -6.71 1.24
N GLY A 324 -15.89 -7.64 1.00
CA GLY A 324 -15.40 -8.55 2.01
C GLY A 324 -13.95 -8.93 1.77
N SER A 325 -13.22 -9.16 2.86
CA SER A 325 -11.88 -9.72 2.79
C SER A 325 -11.61 -10.66 3.94
N TYR A 326 -10.90 -11.75 3.63
CA TYR A 326 -10.36 -12.68 4.59
C TYR A 326 -8.85 -12.73 4.44
N GLU A 327 -8.14 -12.37 5.51
CA GLU A 327 -6.68 -12.40 5.59
C GLU A 327 -6.24 -13.50 6.54
N LEU A 328 -5.33 -14.35 6.09
CA LEU A 328 -4.60 -15.33 6.88
C LEU A 328 -3.13 -14.91 6.89
N ARG A 329 -2.59 -14.65 8.08
CA ARG A 329 -1.18 -14.31 8.30
C ARG A 329 -0.54 -15.40 9.13
N GLN A 330 0.55 -15.99 8.63
CA GLN A 330 1.29 -17.06 9.29
C GLN A 330 2.75 -16.67 9.44
N GLY A 331 3.24 -16.70 10.67
CA GLY A 331 4.63 -16.45 11.01
C GLY A 331 5.35 -17.78 11.27
N PHE A 332 6.49 -17.96 10.62
CA PHE A 332 7.35 -19.12 10.75
C PHE A 332 8.67 -18.68 11.37
N GLU A 333 9.08 -19.37 12.41
CA GLU A 333 10.35 -19.15 13.09
C GLU A 333 11.34 -20.24 12.66
N ASN A 334 12.58 -19.82 12.37
CA ASN A 334 13.63 -20.70 11.94
C ASN A 334 14.51 -21.12 13.13
N VAL A 335 14.78 -22.40 13.22
CA VAL A 335 15.88 -22.91 14.01
C VAL A 335 17.07 -23.10 13.07
N VAL A 336 18.17 -22.41 13.37
CA VAL A 336 19.40 -22.46 12.60
C VAL A 336 20.50 -23.12 13.39
N ASP A 337 21.50 -23.65 12.70
CA ASP A 337 22.70 -24.24 13.31
C ASP A 337 23.59 -23.17 14.01
N ASN A 338 24.71 -23.58 14.58
CA ASN A 338 25.59 -22.67 15.33
C ASN A 338 26.39 -21.72 14.44
N GLY A 339 26.31 -21.83 13.10
CA GLY A 339 27.00 -20.93 12.17
C GLY A 339 28.53 -21.08 12.19
N GLU A 340 29.04 -22.28 12.40
CA GLU A 340 30.50 -22.59 12.35
C GLU A 340 31.08 -22.40 10.93
N THR A 341 30.23 -22.43 9.91
CA THR A 341 30.53 -22.08 8.52
C THR A 341 29.90 -20.74 8.17
N ALA A 342 30.39 -20.06 7.15
CA ALA A 342 29.94 -18.72 6.74
C ALA A 342 28.44 -18.60 6.47
N ASP A 343 27.71 -19.72 6.31
CA ASP A 343 26.29 -19.76 6.03
C ASP A 343 25.50 -20.50 7.12
N TYR A 344 24.54 -19.84 7.75
CA TYR A 344 23.60 -20.50 8.65
C TYR A 344 22.65 -21.42 7.90
N ARG A 345 22.62 -22.71 8.27
CA ARG A 345 21.68 -23.66 7.72
C ARG A 345 20.40 -23.71 8.56
N ILE A 346 19.25 -23.62 7.90
CA ILE A 346 17.95 -23.82 8.56
C ILE A 346 17.80 -25.30 8.86
N LEU A 347 17.76 -25.66 10.14
CA LEU A 347 17.53 -27.01 10.65
C LEU A 347 16.05 -27.37 10.73
N GLY A 348 15.18 -26.34 10.91
CA GLY A 348 13.73 -26.48 10.95
C GLY A 348 13.03 -25.14 10.86
N GLU A 349 11.81 -25.14 10.32
CA GLU A 349 10.92 -24.00 10.22
C GLU A 349 9.60 -24.35 10.92
N PHE A 350 9.20 -23.58 11.92
CA PHE A 350 8.03 -23.85 12.75
C PHE A 350 7.00 -22.74 12.62
N ALA A 351 5.73 -23.11 12.35
CA ALA A 351 4.62 -22.17 12.30
C ALA A 351 4.20 -21.77 13.72
N MET A 352 4.74 -20.65 14.22
CA MET A 352 4.58 -20.18 15.60
C MET A 352 3.55 -19.09 15.77
N TYR A 353 3.17 -18.38 14.71
CA TYR A 353 2.18 -17.30 14.76
C TYR A 353 1.12 -17.52 13.69
N ARG A 354 -0.13 -17.32 14.06
CA ARG A 354 -1.25 -17.30 13.13
C ARG A 354 -2.21 -16.17 13.49
N ASN A 355 -2.59 -15.38 12.50
CA ASN A 355 -3.65 -14.38 12.64
C ASN A 355 -4.67 -14.56 11.50
N ARG A 356 -5.94 -14.49 11.85
CA ARG A 356 -7.07 -14.54 10.91
C ARG A 356 -7.89 -13.29 11.08
N THR A 357 -8.12 -12.59 9.98
CA THR A 357 -8.91 -11.35 9.99
C THR A 357 -10.01 -11.44 8.95
N LEU A 358 -11.23 -11.24 9.36
CA LEU A 358 -12.41 -11.09 8.50
C LEU A 358 -12.88 -9.64 8.56
N ARG A 359 -13.07 -9.04 7.38
CA ARG A 359 -13.69 -7.72 7.21
C ARG A 359 -14.85 -7.85 6.24
N LEU A 360 -15.98 -7.30 6.60
CA LEU A 360 -17.14 -7.19 5.75
C LEU A 360 -17.64 -5.76 5.84
N ALA A 361 -18.00 -5.15 4.72
CA ALA A 361 -18.61 -3.84 4.70
C ALA A 361 -19.72 -3.79 3.65
N ALA A 362 -20.75 -3.02 3.93
CA ALA A 362 -21.80 -2.69 3.00
C ALA A 362 -22.13 -1.20 3.12
N GLY A 363 -22.32 -0.55 2.00
CA GLY A 363 -22.66 0.87 1.96
C GLY A 363 -23.58 1.19 0.80
N GLY A 364 -24.33 2.25 0.97
CA GLY A 364 -25.16 2.84 -0.07
C GLY A 364 -24.83 4.32 -0.22
N MET A 365 -25.17 4.88 -1.37
CA MET A 365 -24.99 6.29 -1.62
C MET A 365 -26.14 6.79 -2.48
N VAL A 366 -26.67 7.96 -2.13
CA VAL A 366 -27.68 8.66 -2.91
C VAL A 366 -27.25 10.11 -3.03
N THR A 367 -27.31 10.65 -4.26
CA THR A 367 -27.01 12.04 -4.55
C THR A 367 -28.24 12.72 -5.15
N TRP A 368 -28.48 13.95 -4.74
CA TRP A 368 -29.49 14.81 -5.38
C TRP A 368 -28.99 16.24 -5.46
N ASN A 369 -29.21 16.82 -6.62
CA ASN A 369 -28.68 18.13 -6.97
C ASN A 369 -29.83 19.13 -6.96
N ARG A 370 -29.58 20.28 -6.38
CA ARG A 370 -30.41 21.49 -6.48
C ARG A 370 -29.63 22.58 -7.22
N PRO A 371 -30.28 23.64 -7.73
CA PRO A 371 -29.60 24.65 -8.55
C PRO A 371 -28.36 25.28 -7.91
N GLN A 372 -28.26 25.29 -6.57
CA GLN A 372 -27.17 25.93 -5.84
C GLN A 372 -26.44 24.99 -4.87
N THR A 373 -26.86 23.71 -4.74
CA THR A 373 -26.34 22.82 -3.71
C THR A 373 -26.53 21.38 -4.09
N ASP A 374 -25.47 20.60 -3.94
CA ASP A 374 -25.47 19.15 -4.10
C ASP A 374 -25.50 18.50 -2.72
N TYR A 375 -26.32 17.49 -2.58
CA TYR A 375 -26.43 16.68 -1.37
C TYR A 375 -26.02 15.25 -1.66
N THR A 376 -25.22 14.68 -0.75
CA THR A 376 -24.85 13.27 -0.79
C THR A 376 -25.08 12.64 0.57
N LEU A 377 -25.84 11.56 0.61
CA LEU A 377 -26.03 10.71 1.78
C LEU A 377 -25.34 9.36 1.50
N ALA A 378 -24.41 8.96 2.36
CA ALA A 378 -23.61 7.77 2.18
C ALA A 378 -23.54 6.91 3.47
N PRO A 379 -24.63 6.19 3.85
CA PRO A 379 -24.59 5.28 4.98
C PRO A 379 -23.71 4.08 4.68
N SER A 380 -22.97 3.61 5.70
CA SER A 380 -22.18 2.40 5.63
C SER A 380 -22.20 1.65 6.96
N VAL A 381 -22.04 0.34 6.90
CA VAL A 381 -21.91 -0.56 8.03
C VAL A 381 -20.74 -1.51 7.77
N GLY A 382 -19.91 -1.74 8.80
CA GLY A 382 -18.79 -2.66 8.72
C GLY A 382 -18.79 -3.66 9.88
N TYR A 383 -18.31 -4.86 9.59
CA TYR A 383 -18.03 -5.91 10.56
C TYR A 383 -16.56 -6.29 10.47
N PHE A 384 -15.92 -6.33 11.62
CA PHE A 384 -14.51 -6.68 11.75
C PHE A 384 -14.34 -7.75 12.83
N ARG A 385 -13.61 -8.81 12.50
CA ARG A 385 -13.21 -9.84 13.46
C ARG A 385 -11.75 -10.22 13.19
N THR A 386 -10.95 -10.24 14.27
CA THR A 386 -9.59 -10.76 14.23
C THR A 386 -9.38 -11.77 15.32
N SER A 387 -8.52 -12.77 15.08
CA SER A 387 -8.11 -13.77 16.04
C SER A 387 -6.66 -14.10 15.77
N ALA A 388 -5.84 -14.06 16.81
CA ALA A 388 -4.42 -14.41 16.73
C ALA A 388 -4.11 -15.50 17.73
N ASP A 389 -3.25 -16.44 17.35
CA ASP A 389 -2.78 -17.54 18.17
C ASP A 389 -1.27 -17.77 18.02
N TYR A 390 -0.63 -18.14 19.14
CA TYR A 390 0.76 -18.53 19.20
C TYR A 390 0.85 -19.88 19.96
N PRO A 391 1.26 -20.97 19.28
CA PRO A 391 1.11 -22.32 19.86
C PRO A 391 2.04 -22.64 21.02
N TYR A 392 3.26 -22.03 21.07
CA TYR A 392 4.20 -22.34 22.13
C TYR A 392 5.12 -21.14 22.49
N PRO A 393 5.11 -20.62 23.74
CA PRO A 393 4.09 -20.92 24.77
C PRO A 393 2.69 -20.50 24.27
N LYS A 394 1.68 -21.28 24.62
CA LYS A 394 0.32 -21.01 24.12
C LYS A 394 -0.18 -19.61 24.54
N ARG A 395 -0.54 -18.79 23.55
CA ARG A 395 -1.15 -17.46 23.72
C ARG A 395 -2.24 -17.25 22.67
N GLU A 396 -3.30 -16.60 23.06
CA GLU A 396 -4.48 -16.31 22.21
C GLU A 396 -4.89 -14.85 22.34
#